data_1e456f5c6675e3c8215b863b3768d51f
#
_entry.id   1e456f5c6675e3c8215b863b3768d51f
#
_cell.length_a   1.000
_cell.length_b   1.000
_cell.length_c   1.000
_cell.angle_alpha   90.00
_cell.angle_beta   90.00
_cell.angle_gamma   90.00
#
_symmetry.space_group_name_H-M   'P 1'
#
loop_
_entity.id
_entity.type
_entity.pdbx_description
1 polymer ?
#
loop_
_entity_poly.entity_id
_entity_poly.type
_entity_poly.pdbx_seq_one_letter_code
_entity_poly.pdbx_strand_id
1 'polypeptide(L)'
;MASLLKQNHKSPFVSYIFLGFVGALSTLAFSPFNFKLIIPITLAALIYSTISAKNFIDACKRTFSWGLGYWISGTGWLIVSIYYYGNTNFFISTLIILLMGMLLSVVFIAPFASVRLIESNQNIFLKSIFLASCLTILELSRFFLLGGFPWLLPGLVLLDTFGQASIPVSYTHLTLPTILLV
;
A
#
# COMPACT_ATOMS: atom_id res chain seq x y z
N MET A 1 -39.11 -8.84 12.32
CA MET A 1 -37.79 -8.35 12.74
C MET A 1 -36.71 -8.55 11.63
N ALA A 2 -37.15 -8.77 10.36
CA ALA A 2 -36.25 -9.04 9.21
C ALA A 2 -36.10 -7.88 8.23
N SER A 3 -36.53 -6.65 8.59
CA SER A 3 -36.54 -5.50 7.68
C SER A 3 -35.55 -4.39 8.02
N LEU A 4 -34.69 -4.58 8.99
CA LEU A 4 -33.72 -3.55 9.46
C LEU A 4 -32.30 -3.67 8.88
N LEU A 5 -32.03 -4.68 8.07
CA LEU A 5 -30.78 -4.77 7.31
C LEU A 5 -30.99 -4.29 5.87
N LYS A 6 -31.57 -3.10 5.71
CA LYS A 6 -31.48 -2.36 4.45
C LYS A 6 -30.02 -1.95 4.32
N GLN A 7 -29.25 -2.84 3.73
CA GLN A 7 -27.85 -2.63 3.36
C GLN A 7 -27.79 -1.30 2.58
N ASN A 8 -27.26 -0.29 3.25
CA ASN A 8 -27.09 1.03 2.68
C ASN A 8 -26.15 0.87 1.47
N HIS A 9 -26.72 0.76 0.30
CA HIS A 9 -26.02 0.53 -0.98
C HIS A 9 -25.30 1.83 -1.35
N LYS A 10 -24.26 2.20 -0.56
CA LYS A 10 -23.32 3.24 -1.00
C LYS A 10 -22.84 2.81 -2.37
N SER A 11 -22.90 3.72 -3.34
CA SER A 11 -22.46 3.42 -4.69
C SER A 11 -21.02 2.86 -4.63
N PRO A 12 -20.71 1.81 -5.38
CA PRO A 12 -19.36 1.20 -5.35
C PRO A 12 -18.25 2.23 -5.63
N PHE A 13 -18.56 3.27 -6.39
CA PHE A 13 -17.66 4.37 -6.71
C PHE A 13 -17.22 5.17 -5.47
N VAL A 14 -18.17 5.49 -4.58
CA VAL A 14 -17.86 6.19 -3.31
C VAL A 14 -16.94 5.34 -2.42
N SER A 15 -17.11 4.02 -2.45
CA SER A 15 -16.25 3.10 -1.71
C SER A 15 -14.80 3.11 -2.23
N TYR A 16 -14.60 3.19 -3.55
CA TYR A 16 -13.25 3.25 -4.13
C TYR A 16 -12.56 4.58 -3.84
N ILE A 17 -13.26 5.72 -3.98
CA ILE A 17 -12.71 7.04 -3.62
C ILE A 17 -12.32 7.07 -2.13
N PHE A 18 -13.19 6.55 -1.27
CA PHE A 18 -12.89 6.46 0.16
C PHE A 18 -11.64 5.63 0.44
N LEU A 19 -11.47 4.49 -0.24
CA LEU A 19 -10.28 3.66 -0.10
C LEU A 19 -9.02 4.38 -0.61
N GLY A 20 -9.10 5.14 -1.69
CA GLY A 20 -8.02 5.99 -2.16
C GLY A 20 -7.61 7.02 -1.10
N PHE A 21 -8.58 7.65 -0.46
CA PHE A 21 -8.33 8.59 0.63
C PHE A 21 -7.69 7.89 1.84
N VAL A 22 -8.15 6.70 2.22
CA VAL A 22 -7.54 5.89 3.28
C VAL A 22 -6.09 5.53 2.94
N GLY A 23 -5.81 5.18 1.68
CA GLY A 23 -4.45 4.97 1.18
C GLY A 23 -3.57 6.22 1.32
N ALA A 24 -4.09 7.38 0.94
CA ALA A 24 -3.38 8.65 1.10
C ALA A 24 -3.09 8.97 2.57
N LEU A 25 -4.03 8.72 3.48
CA LEU A 25 -3.81 8.91 4.92
C LEU A 25 -2.68 8.06 5.48
N SER A 26 -2.40 6.90 4.89
CA SER A 26 -1.31 6.03 5.32
C SER A 26 0.05 6.72 5.30
N THR A 27 0.24 7.70 4.43
CA THR A 27 1.50 8.44 4.30
C THR A 27 1.79 9.36 5.48
N LEU A 28 0.77 9.71 6.27
CA LEU A 28 0.95 10.46 7.52
C LEU A 28 1.68 9.65 8.61
N ALA A 29 1.83 8.35 8.43
CA ALA A 29 2.63 7.52 9.33
C ALA A 29 4.14 7.73 9.16
N PHE A 30 4.56 8.30 8.03
CA PHE A 30 5.97 8.58 7.73
C PHE A 30 6.36 10.00 8.13
N SER A 31 7.68 10.25 8.15
CA SER A 31 8.21 11.59 8.38
C SER A 31 7.67 12.57 7.29
N PRO A 32 7.34 13.83 7.64
CA PRO A 32 7.58 14.50 8.94
C PRO A 32 6.48 14.29 9.98
N PHE A 33 5.32 13.71 9.63
CA PHE A 33 4.14 13.65 10.51
C PHE A 33 4.28 12.61 11.62
N ASN A 34 4.83 11.42 11.32
CA ASN A 34 5.10 10.32 12.26
C ASN A 34 3.87 9.81 13.05
N PHE A 35 2.66 9.89 12.48
CA PHE A 35 1.45 9.31 13.09
C PHE A 35 1.42 7.79 12.90
N LYS A 36 2.31 7.09 13.57
CA LYS A 36 2.66 5.67 13.36
C LYS A 36 1.47 4.72 13.41
N LEU A 37 0.47 5.01 14.24
CA LEU A 37 -0.74 4.18 14.39
C LEU A 37 -1.66 4.22 13.15
N ILE A 38 -1.49 5.16 12.25
CA ILE A 38 -2.32 5.26 11.04
C ILE A 38 -2.06 4.08 10.11
N ILE A 39 -0.80 3.65 9.93
CA ILE A 39 -0.49 2.61 8.94
C ILE A 39 -1.14 1.25 9.26
N PRO A 40 -1.08 0.72 10.49
CA PRO A 40 -1.78 -0.53 10.78
C PRO A 40 -3.30 -0.41 10.63
N ILE A 41 -3.88 0.75 10.93
CA ILE A 41 -5.32 0.98 10.77
C ILE A 41 -5.70 0.99 9.29
N THR A 42 -4.96 1.68 8.46
CA THR A 42 -5.23 1.79 7.02
C THR A 42 -4.94 0.49 6.27
N LEU A 43 -3.93 -0.28 6.68
CA LEU A 43 -3.67 -1.62 6.18
C LEU A 43 -4.77 -2.60 6.59
N ALA A 44 -5.26 -2.53 7.82
CA ALA A 44 -6.40 -3.34 8.26
C ALA A 44 -7.65 -3.02 7.45
N ALA A 45 -7.90 -1.75 7.12
CA ALA A 45 -9.00 -1.33 6.25
C ALA A 45 -8.83 -1.87 4.82
N LEU A 46 -7.61 -1.88 4.26
CA LEU A 46 -7.30 -2.48 2.97
C LEU A 46 -7.59 -3.98 3.00
N ILE A 47 -7.04 -4.71 3.98
CA ILE A 47 -7.23 -6.16 4.14
C ILE A 47 -8.71 -6.49 4.25
N TYR A 48 -9.43 -5.82 5.14
CA TYR A 48 -10.86 -6.04 5.34
C TYR A 48 -11.66 -5.77 4.06
N SER A 49 -11.39 -4.64 3.38
CA SER A 49 -12.09 -4.30 2.15
C SER A 49 -11.85 -5.31 1.03
N THR A 50 -10.63 -5.84 0.92
CA THR A 50 -10.24 -6.82 -0.10
C THR A 50 -10.89 -8.18 0.17
N ILE A 51 -10.89 -8.65 1.43
CA ILE A 51 -11.57 -9.89 1.83
C ILE A 51 -13.08 -9.78 1.59
N SER A 52 -13.68 -8.61 1.83
CA SER A 52 -15.12 -8.35 1.67
C SER A 52 -15.53 -8.04 0.23
N ALA A 53 -14.60 -8.06 -0.72
CA ALA A 53 -14.90 -7.78 -2.12
C ALA A 53 -15.85 -8.81 -2.72
N LYS A 54 -16.79 -8.38 -3.59
CA LYS A 54 -17.79 -9.25 -4.20
C LYS A 54 -17.19 -10.28 -5.15
N ASN A 55 -16.18 -9.87 -5.91
CA ASN A 55 -15.50 -10.71 -6.90
C ASN A 55 -14.04 -10.25 -7.05
N PHE A 56 -13.27 -10.97 -7.88
CA PHE A 56 -11.86 -10.66 -8.15
C PHE A 56 -11.66 -9.25 -8.70
N ILE A 57 -12.51 -8.80 -9.62
CA ILE A 57 -12.41 -7.46 -10.23
C ILE A 57 -12.68 -6.37 -9.19
N ASP A 58 -13.63 -6.58 -8.29
CA ASP A 58 -13.91 -5.65 -7.19
C ASP A 58 -12.70 -5.58 -6.22
N ALA A 59 -12.09 -6.71 -5.90
CA ALA A 59 -10.86 -6.77 -5.11
C ALA A 59 -9.72 -5.97 -5.78
N CYS A 60 -9.51 -6.17 -7.08
CA CYS A 60 -8.51 -5.42 -7.87
C CYS A 60 -8.76 -3.91 -7.80
N LYS A 61 -10.02 -3.47 -8.01
CA LYS A 61 -10.38 -2.05 -7.97
C LYS A 61 -10.13 -1.43 -6.60
N ARG A 62 -10.47 -2.14 -5.53
CA ARG A 62 -10.27 -1.68 -4.14
C ARG A 62 -8.78 -1.54 -3.81
N THR A 63 -8.00 -2.56 -4.12
CA THR A 63 -6.55 -2.56 -3.91
C THR A 63 -5.88 -1.46 -4.72
N PHE A 64 -6.25 -1.33 -6.00
CA PHE A 64 -5.72 -0.29 -6.87
C PHE A 64 -6.05 1.11 -6.36
N SER A 65 -7.29 1.36 -5.94
CA SER A 65 -7.69 2.66 -5.39
C SER A 65 -6.91 3.04 -4.14
N TRP A 66 -6.74 2.09 -3.21
CA TRP A 66 -5.93 2.32 -2.02
C TRP A 66 -4.47 2.60 -2.39
N GLY A 67 -3.90 1.79 -3.29
CA GLY A 67 -2.53 1.95 -3.78
C GLY A 67 -2.30 3.30 -4.45
N LEU A 68 -3.24 3.76 -5.29
CA LEU A 68 -3.16 5.10 -5.90
C LEU A 68 -3.04 6.20 -4.86
N GLY A 69 -3.91 6.19 -3.85
CA GLY A 69 -3.84 7.16 -2.76
C GLY A 69 -2.49 7.12 -2.06
N TYR A 70 -2.03 5.92 -1.70
CA TYR A 70 -0.76 5.69 -1.00
C TYR A 70 0.44 6.19 -1.80
N TRP A 71 0.56 5.79 -3.06
CA TRP A 71 1.71 6.13 -3.87
C TRP A 71 1.71 7.58 -4.32
N ILE A 72 0.59 8.12 -4.80
CA ILE A 72 0.53 9.51 -5.27
C ILE A 72 0.82 10.49 -4.13
N SER A 73 0.23 10.27 -2.94
CA SER A 73 0.48 11.16 -1.81
C SER A 73 1.90 11.01 -1.25
N GLY A 74 2.42 9.78 -1.18
CA GLY A 74 3.74 9.52 -0.62
C GLY A 74 4.91 9.93 -1.54
N THR A 75 4.69 9.96 -2.84
CA THR A 75 5.72 10.36 -3.82
C THR A 75 5.48 11.75 -4.42
N GLY A 76 4.39 12.42 -4.03
CA GLY A 76 4.00 13.72 -4.59
C GLY A 76 5.07 14.80 -4.47
N TRP A 77 5.91 14.76 -3.45
CA TRP A 77 7.04 15.68 -3.28
C TRP A 77 8.06 15.61 -4.41
N LEU A 78 8.16 14.49 -5.12
CA LEU A 78 9.04 14.34 -6.28
C LEU A 78 8.65 15.23 -7.46
N ILE A 79 7.41 15.73 -7.51
CA ILE A 79 6.98 16.70 -8.55
C ILE A 79 7.93 17.89 -8.53
N VAL A 80 8.26 18.40 -7.34
CA VAL A 80 9.16 19.53 -7.16
C VAL A 80 10.57 19.19 -7.66
N SER A 81 11.06 17.99 -7.30
CA SER A 81 12.39 17.54 -7.73
C SER A 81 12.47 17.38 -9.26
N ILE A 82 11.47 16.78 -9.87
CA ILE A 82 11.44 16.58 -11.34
C ILE A 82 11.29 17.92 -12.05
N TYR A 83 10.51 18.84 -11.51
CA TYR A 83 10.35 20.18 -12.07
C TYR A 83 11.65 20.98 -12.07
N TYR A 84 12.34 21.08 -10.90
CA TYR A 84 13.52 21.91 -10.77
C TYR A 84 14.80 21.28 -11.34
N TYR A 85 15.01 19.99 -11.12
CA TYR A 85 16.24 19.31 -11.52
C TYR A 85 16.11 18.52 -12.83
N GLY A 86 14.88 18.13 -13.21
CA GLY A 86 14.62 17.45 -14.46
C GLY A 86 14.42 18.37 -15.67
N ASN A 87 14.54 19.71 -15.45
CA ASN A 87 14.31 20.72 -16.49
C ASN A 87 13.00 20.51 -17.27
N THR A 88 11.96 20.12 -16.54
CA THR A 88 10.62 19.84 -17.09
C THR A 88 9.61 20.90 -16.66
N ASN A 89 8.44 20.91 -17.28
CA ASN A 89 7.35 21.75 -16.80
C ASN A 89 6.50 21.04 -15.74
N PHE A 90 5.74 21.80 -14.98
CA PHE A 90 4.90 21.29 -13.88
C PHE A 90 3.90 20.22 -14.35
N PHE A 91 3.35 20.35 -15.55
CA PHE A 91 2.39 19.39 -16.09
C PHE A 91 3.06 18.03 -16.37
N ILE A 92 4.23 18.02 -17.00
CA ILE A 92 5.00 16.79 -17.24
C ILE A 92 5.43 16.13 -15.92
N SER A 93 5.92 16.91 -14.96
CA SER A 93 6.32 16.41 -13.65
C SER A 93 5.14 15.72 -12.92
N THR A 94 3.96 16.35 -12.95
CA THR A 94 2.74 15.78 -12.37
C THR A 94 2.31 14.51 -13.10
N LEU A 95 2.36 14.51 -14.43
CA LEU A 95 2.01 13.32 -15.23
C LEU A 95 2.93 12.14 -14.91
N ILE A 96 4.23 12.37 -14.78
CA ILE A 96 5.20 11.33 -14.41
C ILE A 96 4.84 10.71 -13.05
N ILE A 97 4.52 11.53 -12.05
CA ILE A 97 4.14 11.03 -10.72
C ILE A 97 2.82 10.27 -10.75
N LEU A 98 1.84 10.72 -11.52
CA LEU A 98 0.58 10.01 -11.69
C LEU A 98 0.81 8.64 -12.34
N LEU A 99 1.58 8.57 -13.42
CA LEU A 99 1.90 7.32 -14.10
C LEU A 99 2.70 6.38 -13.19
N MET A 100 3.67 6.89 -12.45
CA MET A 100 4.43 6.12 -11.47
C MET A 100 3.52 5.57 -10.37
N GLY A 101 2.63 6.41 -9.81
CA GLY A 101 1.66 5.98 -8.81
C GLY A 101 0.71 4.91 -9.33
N MET A 102 0.25 4.99 -10.58
CA MET A 102 -0.55 3.95 -11.23
C MET A 102 0.25 2.65 -11.38
N LEU A 103 1.47 2.71 -11.89
CA LEU A 103 2.34 1.54 -12.07
C LEU A 103 2.59 0.83 -10.75
N LEU A 104 2.99 1.56 -9.70
CA LEU A 104 3.24 1.01 -8.39
C LEU A 104 1.97 0.43 -7.75
N SER A 105 0.81 1.05 -7.99
CA SER A 105 -0.48 0.53 -7.51
C SER A 105 -0.86 -0.80 -8.15
N VAL A 106 -0.53 -0.99 -9.44
CA VAL A 106 -0.76 -2.26 -10.15
C VAL A 106 0.02 -3.41 -9.50
N VAL A 107 1.23 -3.14 -8.99
CA VAL A 107 2.04 -4.16 -8.32
C VAL A 107 1.34 -4.73 -7.08
N PHE A 108 0.52 -3.93 -6.38
CA PHE A 108 -0.28 -4.40 -5.24
C PHE A 108 -1.48 -5.27 -5.63
N ILE A 109 -2.00 -5.16 -6.85
CA ILE A 109 -3.20 -5.89 -7.27
C ILE A 109 -2.97 -7.40 -7.19
N ALA A 110 -1.88 -7.89 -7.75
CA ALA A 110 -1.62 -9.31 -7.86
C ALA A 110 -1.68 -10.03 -6.48
N PRO A 111 -0.92 -9.61 -5.45
CA PRO A 111 -0.95 -10.29 -4.16
C PRO A 111 -2.30 -10.12 -3.44
N PHE A 112 -2.88 -8.94 -3.44
CA PHE A 112 -4.11 -8.70 -2.66
C PHE A 112 -5.36 -9.29 -3.32
N ALA A 113 -5.47 -9.24 -4.65
CA ALA A 113 -6.60 -9.85 -5.34
C ALA A 113 -6.57 -11.37 -5.27
N SER A 114 -5.39 -11.99 -5.13
CA SER A 114 -5.24 -13.44 -5.01
C SER A 114 -5.96 -14.04 -3.80
N VAL A 115 -6.28 -13.26 -2.77
CA VAL A 115 -7.10 -13.72 -1.65
C VAL A 115 -8.48 -14.26 -2.10
N ARG A 116 -8.95 -13.82 -3.27
CA ARG A 116 -10.22 -14.31 -3.84
C ARG A 116 -10.10 -15.69 -4.47
N LEU A 117 -8.89 -16.21 -4.64
CA LEU A 117 -8.64 -17.59 -5.06
C LEU A 117 -8.71 -18.57 -3.88
N ILE A 118 -8.65 -18.07 -2.65
CA ILE A 118 -8.84 -18.86 -1.44
C ILE A 118 -10.33 -19.13 -1.27
N GLU A 119 -10.69 -20.37 -0.95
CA GLU A 119 -12.08 -20.78 -0.72
C GLU A 119 -12.79 -19.83 0.25
N SER A 120 -14.03 -19.52 -0.07
CA SER A 120 -14.85 -18.58 0.73
C SER A 120 -15.06 -19.04 2.17
N ASN A 121 -15.03 -20.36 2.39
CA ASN A 121 -15.24 -20.98 3.71
C ASN A 121 -14.03 -20.91 4.64
N GLN A 122 -12.89 -20.41 4.18
CA GLN A 122 -11.71 -20.29 5.04
C GLN A 122 -11.86 -19.17 6.07
N ASN A 123 -11.26 -19.40 7.25
CA ASN A 123 -11.26 -18.45 8.36
C ASN A 123 -10.68 -17.09 7.93
N ILE A 124 -11.32 -16.01 8.37
CA ILE A 124 -10.86 -14.64 8.11
C ILE A 124 -9.42 -14.42 8.61
N PHE A 125 -9.03 -15.07 9.70
CA PHE A 125 -7.67 -15.02 10.23
C PHE A 125 -6.65 -15.60 9.25
N LEU A 126 -6.95 -16.74 8.62
CA LEU A 126 -6.08 -17.35 7.60
C LEU A 126 -5.93 -16.45 6.38
N LYS A 127 -7.02 -15.83 5.92
CA LYS A 127 -6.99 -14.87 4.80
C LYS A 127 -6.17 -13.64 5.14
N SER A 128 -6.25 -13.14 6.37
CA SER A 128 -5.46 -11.99 6.82
C SER A 128 -3.97 -12.30 6.90
N ILE A 129 -3.58 -13.49 7.42
CA ILE A 129 -2.20 -13.95 7.41
C ILE A 129 -1.67 -14.09 5.98
N PHE A 130 -2.47 -14.66 5.09
CA PHE A 130 -2.10 -14.78 3.67
C PHE A 130 -1.81 -13.41 3.05
N LEU A 131 -2.70 -12.43 3.25
CA LEU A 131 -2.51 -11.07 2.73
C LEU A 131 -1.31 -10.37 3.36
N ALA A 132 -1.07 -10.55 4.66
CA ALA A 132 0.11 -10.01 5.32
C ALA A 132 1.41 -10.62 4.75
N SER A 133 1.41 -11.93 4.50
CA SER A 133 2.53 -12.62 3.86
C SER A 133 2.76 -12.12 2.43
N CYS A 134 1.69 -11.93 1.66
CA CYS A 134 1.76 -11.34 0.33
C CYS A 134 2.35 -9.92 0.35
N LEU A 135 1.94 -9.10 1.33
CA LEU A 135 2.50 -7.76 1.50
C LEU A 135 4.00 -7.83 1.81
N THR A 136 4.40 -8.71 2.71
CA THR A 136 5.81 -8.88 3.06
C THR A 136 6.65 -9.31 1.86
N ILE A 137 6.18 -10.30 1.08
CA ILE A 137 6.86 -10.75 -0.14
C ILE A 137 6.95 -9.61 -1.16
N LEU A 138 5.88 -8.83 -1.32
CA LEU A 138 5.86 -7.68 -2.21
C LEU A 138 6.92 -6.64 -1.79
N GLU A 139 6.97 -6.30 -0.50
CA GLU A 139 7.93 -5.34 0.02
C GLU A 139 9.38 -5.84 -0.15
N LEU A 140 9.63 -7.12 0.09
CA LEU A 140 10.94 -7.74 -0.16
C LEU A 140 11.29 -7.72 -1.65
N SER A 141 10.35 -8.01 -2.53
CA SER A 141 10.59 -8.04 -3.98
C SER A 141 11.02 -6.68 -4.54
N ARG A 142 10.60 -5.57 -3.91
CA ARG A 142 10.96 -4.21 -4.32
C ARG A 142 12.46 -3.91 -4.19
N PHE A 143 13.18 -4.61 -3.32
CA PHE A 143 14.64 -4.47 -3.22
C PHE A 143 15.37 -5.05 -4.43
N PHE A 144 14.79 -6.07 -5.06
CA PHE A 144 15.38 -6.72 -6.25
C PHE A 144 14.81 -6.14 -7.55
N LEU A 145 13.53 -5.78 -7.53
CA LEU A 145 12.86 -5.11 -8.63
C LEU A 145 13.03 -3.59 -8.49
N LEU A 146 12.83 -2.86 -9.55
CA LEU A 146 12.81 -1.39 -9.57
C LEU A 146 14.11 -0.72 -9.03
N GLY A 147 15.25 -1.42 -9.07
CA GLY A 147 16.53 -0.87 -8.62
C GLY A 147 16.61 -0.61 -7.11
N GLY A 148 15.83 -1.34 -6.31
CA GLY A 148 15.84 -1.19 -4.86
C GLY A 148 15.11 0.06 -4.37
N PHE A 149 13.90 0.30 -4.82
CA PHE A 149 13.07 1.45 -4.43
C PHE A 149 12.63 1.37 -2.95
N PRO A 150 13.34 2.04 -2.01
CA PRO A 150 13.17 1.81 -0.58
C PRO A 150 12.14 2.74 0.09
N TRP A 151 11.43 3.54 -0.68
CA TRP A 151 10.53 4.55 -0.12
C TRP A 151 9.21 3.95 0.32
N LEU A 152 8.62 4.57 1.37
CA LEU A 152 7.32 4.19 1.91
C LEU A 152 7.25 2.70 2.31
N LEU A 153 8.29 2.19 2.96
CA LEU A 153 8.27 0.85 3.54
C LEU A 153 7.48 0.87 4.85
N PRO A 154 6.37 0.15 4.97
CA PRO A 154 5.57 0.13 6.19
C PRO A 154 6.36 -0.28 7.44
N GLY A 155 7.37 -1.14 7.28
CA GLY A 155 8.28 -1.55 8.37
C GLY A 155 9.08 -0.40 8.98
N LEU A 156 9.43 0.64 8.21
CA LEU A 156 10.15 1.81 8.72
C LEU A 156 9.34 2.63 9.73
N VAL A 157 8.01 2.51 9.70
CA VAL A 157 7.14 3.17 10.69
C VAL A 157 7.36 2.63 12.09
N LEU A 158 7.88 1.40 12.22
CA LEU A 158 8.19 0.77 13.52
C LEU A 158 9.46 1.30 14.17
N LEU A 159 10.28 2.11 13.47
CA LEU A 159 11.44 2.79 14.06
C LEU A 159 10.96 3.65 15.24
N ASP A 160 11.75 3.65 16.31
CA ASP A 160 11.44 4.35 17.58
C ASP A 160 10.11 3.91 18.25
N THR A 161 9.68 2.67 17.99
CA THR A 161 8.53 2.05 18.66
C THR A 161 8.94 0.72 19.32
N PHE A 162 8.01 0.11 20.07
CA PHE A 162 8.21 -1.25 20.61
C PHE A 162 8.50 -2.29 19.51
N GLY A 163 8.06 -2.04 18.28
CA GLY A 163 8.34 -2.88 17.11
C GLY A 163 9.76 -2.76 16.59
N GLN A 164 10.57 -1.81 17.08
CA GLN A 164 11.94 -1.59 16.60
C GLN A 164 12.83 -2.83 16.73
N ALA A 165 12.62 -3.65 17.75
CA ALA A 165 13.39 -4.87 17.96
C ALA A 165 13.21 -5.92 16.83
N SER A 166 12.10 -5.85 16.06
CA SER A 166 11.85 -6.74 14.93
C SER A 166 12.50 -6.27 13.62
N ILE A 167 12.94 -5.01 13.55
CA ILE A 167 13.54 -4.40 12.35
C ILE A 167 14.94 -4.94 12.04
N PRO A 168 15.85 -5.16 13.02
CA PRO A 168 17.21 -5.63 12.74
C PRO A 168 17.25 -6.93 11.96
N VAL A 169 16.29 -7.83 12.20
CA VAL A 169 16.21 -9.13 11.50
C VAL A 169 15.95 -8.93 10.00
N SER A 170 15.10 -7.99 9.64
CA SER A 170 14.82 -7.66 8.23
C SER A 170 15.93 -6.80 7.61
N TYR A 171 16.48 -5.85 8.36
CA TYR A 171 17.42 -4.86 7.84
C TYR A 171 18.82 -5.45 7.62
N THR A 172 19.31 -6.29 8.53
CA THR A 172 20.63 -6.94 8.40
C THR A 172 20.69 -7.89 7.20
N HIS A 173 19.60 -8.58 6.88
CA HIS A 173 19.54 -9.45 5.70
C HIS A 173 19.37 -8.70 4.37
N LEU A 174 18.88 -7.46 4.41
CA LEU A 174 18.60 -6.66 3.22
C LEU A 174 19.70 -5.64 2.87
N THR A 175 20.45 -5.16 3.86
CA THR A 175 21.49 -4.12 3.66
C THR A 175 22.90 -4.67 3.57
N LEU A 176 23.20 -5.82 4.15
CA LEU A 176 24.53 -6.43 4.07
C LEU A 176 25.02 -6.66 2.62
N PRO A 177 24.17 -7.11 1.66
CA PRO A 177 24.61 -7.25 0.28
C PRO A 177 24.97 -5.95 -0.42
N THR A 178 24.37 -4.82 -0.01
CA THR A 178 24.62 -3.52 -0.63
C THR A 178 25.88 -2.83 -0.10
N ILE A 179 26.29 -3.12 1.13
CA ILE A 179 27.52 -2.58 1.73
C ILE A 179 28.76 -3.28 1.19
N LEU A 180 28.64 -4.52 0.71
CA LEU A 180 29.75 -5.29 0.14
C LEU A 180 30.01 -5.00 -1.34
N LEU A 181 29.22 -4.13 -1.98
CA LEU A 181 29.34 -3.77 -3.40
C LEU A 181 29.87 -2.33 -3.61
N VAL A 182 30.41 -1.67 -2.57
CA VAL A 182 31.06 -0.34 -2.66
C VAL A 182 32.56 -0.47 -2.46
#